data_45f06c23e0505abb7138615c7e43febe
#
_entry.id   45f06c23e0505abb7138615c7e43febe
#
_cell.length_a   1.000
_cell.length_b   1.000
_cell.length_c   1.000
_cell.angle_alpha   90.00
_cell.angle_beta   90.00
_cell.angle_gamma   90.00
#
_symmetry.space_group_name_H-M   'P 1'
#
loop_
_entity.id
_entity.type
_entity.pdbx_description
1 polymer ?
#
loop_
_entity_poly.entity_id
_entity_poly.type
_entity_poly.pdbx_seq_one_letter_code
_entity_poly.pdbx_strand_id
1 'polypeptide(L)'
;VFQPGIGPHSESETITLALKESCTGLEEVRLDRDVPYPAVPRSRCDLIIDGTTGWAVEIKLLRLLGDNGLKNDNMLMHILSPYPADHSALTDCSKLLRSGFDGRKAIVIIGYDYDAFPLSPTVRAFELLASIEVRLRAAEPVPFDGLIHPVHRQGAVFGWEINPL
;
A
#
# COMPACT_ATOMS: atom_id res chain seq x y z
N VAL A 1 -13.34 -23.17 -3.33
CA VAL A 1 -14.04 -22.97 -2.04
C VAL A 1 -13.01 -22.49 -1.04
N PHE A 2 -13.11 -21.25 -0.62
CA PHE A 2 -12.22 -20.69 0.39
C PHE A 2 -12.58 -21.23 1.78
N GLN A 3 -11.57 -21.66 2.52
CA GLN A 3 -11.75 -21.97 3.94
C GLN A 3 -11.62 -20.67 4.76
N PRO A 4 -12.32 -20.54 5.88
CA PRO A 4 -12.15 -19.40 6.79
C PRO A 4 -10.67 -19.20 7.15
N GLY A 5 -10.17 -17.99 7.03
CA GLY A 5 -8.76 -17.64 7.30
C GLY A 5 -7.78 -17.80 6.13
N ILE A 6 -8.23 -18.28 4.96
CA ILE A 6 -7.37 -18.47 3.77
C ILE A 6 -7.63 -17.38 2.72
N GLY A 7 -8.28 -16.29 3.01
CA GLY A 7 -8.57 -15.24 2.03
C GLY A 7 -9.63 -15.63 0.96
N PRO A 8 -9.94 -14.78 0.01
CA PRO A 8 -9.28 -13.50 -0.26
C PRO A 8 -9.60 -12.47 0.83
N HIS A 9 -8.56 -11.81 1.30
CA HIS A 9 -8.74 -10.65 2.14
C HIS A 9 -8.86 -9.40 1.27
N SER A 10 -9.81 -8.54 1.60
CA SER A 10 -9.86 -7.18 1.05
C SER A 10 -8.58 -6.42 1.43
N GLU A 11 -8.29 -5.31 0.74
CA GLU A 11 -7.18 -4.44 1.11
C GLU A 11 -7.27 -4.03 2.59
N SER A 12 -8.46 -3.63 3.05
CA SER A 12 -8.69 -3.25 4.45
C SER A 12 -8.43 -4.38 5.45
N GLU A 13 -8.83 -5.61 5.13
CA GLU A 13 -8.56 -6.78 5.97
C GLU A 13 -7.09 -7.15 6.00
N THR A 14 -6.41 -7.10 4.83
CA THR A 14 -4.97 -7.34 4.72
C THR A 14 -4.19 -6.34 5.57
N ILE A 15 -4.53 -5.05 5.48
CA ILE A 15 -3.92 -4.00 6.31
C ILE A 15 -4.15 -4.28 7.80
N THR A 16 -5.38 -4.66 8.17
CA THR A 16 -5.73 -4.94 9.57
C THR A 16 -4.89 -6.09 10.13
N LEU A 17 -4.74 -7.17 9.36
CA LEU A 17 -3.95 -8.33 9.76
C LEU A 17 -2.46 -7.99 9.85
N ALA A 18 -1.91 -7.30 8.84
CA ALA A 18 -0.51 -6.88 8.82
C ALA A 18 -0.18 -5.99 10.02
N LEU A 19 -1.01 -5.00 10.34
CA LEU A 19 -0.81 -4.14 11.50
C LEU A 19 -0.90 -4.90 12.82
N LYS A 20 -1.88 -5.81 12.97
CA LYS A 20 -2.02 -6.63 14.17
C LYS A 20 -0.77 -7.45 14.45
N GLU A 21 -0.20 -8.08 13.45
CA GLU A 21 1.01 -8.90 13.60
C GLU A 21 2.27 -8.04 13.80
N SER A 22 2.41 -6.95 13.02
CA SER A 22 3.60 -6.09 13.06
C SER A 22 3.69 -5.22 14.31
N CYS A 23 2.55 -4.86 14.92
CA CYS A 23 2.50 -3.99 16.10
C CYS A 23 2.50 -4.74 17.43
N THR A 24 2.66 -6.07 17.41
CA THR A 24 2.85 -6.85 18.63
C THR A 24 4.13 -6.38 19.34
N GLY A 25 3.97 -5.76 20.52
CA GLY A 25 5.09 -5.17 21.28
C GLY A 25 5.36 -3.67 21.02
N LEU A 26 4.55 -3.00 20.18
CA LEU A 26 4.60 -1.55 19.95
C LEU A 26 3.47 -0.85 20.74
N GLU A 27 3.35 -1.11 22.03
CA GLU A 27 2.25 -0.61 22.87
C GLU A 27 2.17 0.92 22.95
N GLU A 28 3.25 1.64 22.63
CA GLU A 28 3.31 3.09 22.67
C GLU A 28 2.95 3.77 21.32
N VAL A 29 2.83 3.01 20.22
CA VAL A 29 2.54 3.56 18.90
C VAL A 29 1.04 3.70 18.70
N ARG A 30 0.57 4.93 18.53
CA ARG A 30 -0.83 5.19 18.20
C ARG A 30 -1.08 5.03 16.70
N LEU A 31 -2.07 4.20 16.35
CA LEU A 31 -2.51 3.93 14.99
C LEU A 31 -3.97 4.32 14.82
N ASP A 32 -4.24 5.30 13.98
CA ASP A 32 -5.61 5.70 13.60
C ASP A 32 -5.84 5.34 12.13
N ARG A 33 -6.92 4.62 11.84
CA ARG A 33 -7.27 4.19 10.47
C ARG A 33 -8.37 5.03 9.88
N ASP A 34 -8.39 5.10 8.55
CA ASP A 34 -9.46 5.72 7.79
C ASP A 34 -9.75 7.16 8.26
N VAL A 35 -8.69 7.97 8.36
CA VAL A 35 -8.72 9.34 8.91
C VAL A 35 -9.03 10.34 7.81
N PRO A 36 -10.03 11.25 7.96
CA PRO A 36 -10.32 12.27 6.97
C PRO A 36 -9.11 13.15 6.67
N TYR A 37 -8.87 13.44 5.39
CA TYR A 37 -7.86 14.42 4.98
C TYR A 37 -8.29 15.83 5.37
N PRO A 38 -7.44 16.61 6.07
CA PRO A 38 -7.77 17.99 6.45
C PRO A 38 -8.08 18.91 5.26
N ALA A 39 -7.33 18.77 4.14
CA ALA A 39 -7.43 19.67 3.00
C ALA A 39 -8.10 19.04 1.75
N VAL A 40 -8.44 17.75 1.76
CA VAL A 40 -9.05 17.05 0.61
C VAL A 40 -10.43 16.51 1.01
N PRO A 41 -11.52 17.22 0.68
CA PRO A 41 -12.87 16.81 1.07
C PRO A 41 -13.22 15.39 0.60
N ARG A 42 -13.93 14.65 1.45
CA ARG A 42 -14.44 13.29 1.18
C ARG A 42 -13.35 12.22 0.96
N SER A 43 -12.08 12.56 1.10
CA SER A 43 -10.98 11.59 1.06
C SER A 43 -10.58 11.20 2.47
N ARG A 44 -10.08 9.98 2.62
CA ARG A 44 -9.61 9.43 3.88
C ARG A 44 -8.24 8.79 3.67
N CYS A 45 -7.38 8.94 4.66
CA CYS A 45 -6.06 8.33 4.70
C CYS A 45 -6.17 6.95 5.33
N ASP A 46 -5.53 5.95 4.76
CA ASP A 46 -5.62 4.57 5.22
C ASP A 46 -5.09 4.41 6.65
N LEU A 47 -4.00 5.12 6.98
CA LEU A 47 -3.35 4.99 8.28
C LEU A 47 -2.65 6.30 8.70
N ILE A 48 -2.87 6.70 9.93
CA ILE A 48 -2.09 7.74 10.63
C ILE A 48 -1.35 7.07 11.79
N ILE A 49 -0.04 7.31 11.88
CA ILE A 49 0.82 6.80 12.94
C ILE A 49 1.26 8.00 13.80
N ASP A 50 1.11 7.90 15.11
CA ASP A 50 1.49 8.93 16.11
C ASP A 50 0.82 10.31 15.88
N GLY A 51 -0.43 10.28 15.39
CA GLY A 51 -1.22 11.48 15.17
C GLY A 51 -0.78 12.28 13.94
N THR A 52 -1.27 13.53 13.84
CA THR A 52 -1.11 14.35 12.62
C THR A 52 0.31 14.84 12.35
N THR A 53 1.19 14.81 13.36
CA THR A 53 2.60 15.19 13.24
C THR A 53 3.54 14.00 12.99
N GLY A 54 3.02 12.77 13.09
CA GLY A 54 3.73 11.53 12.79
C GLY A 54 3.75 11.20 11.30
N TRP A 55 3.12 10.10 10.91
CA TRP A 55 3.06 9.66 9.51
C TRP A 55 1.62 9.60 9.00
N ALA A 56 1.39 10.11 7.80
CA ALA A 56 0.21 9.82 6.99
C ALA A 56 0.59 8.81 5.91
N VAL A 57 -0.07 7.65 5.89
CA VAL A 57 0.30 6.52 5.05
C VAL A 57 -0.89 6.08 4.21
N GLU A 58 -0.71 6.01 2.90
CA GLU A 58 -1.60 5.31 1.98
C GLU A 58 -1.05 3.93 1.68
N ILE A 59 -1.90 2.93 1.64
CA ILE A 59 -1.51 1.53 1.49
C ILE A 59 -2.22 0.94 0.28
N LYS A 60 -1.49 0.25 -0.59
CA LYS A 60 -2.03 -0.45 -1.75
C LYS A 60 -1.67 -1.91 -1.73
N LEU A 61 -2.60 -2.72 -2.23
CA LEU A 61 -2.39 -4.14 -2.41
C LEU A 61 -2.06 -4.41 -3.88
N LEU A 62 -0.96 -5.13 -4.16
CA LEU A 62 -0.57 -5.53 -5.51
C LEU A 62 -0.65 -7.05 -5.64
N ARG A 63 -1.66 -7.53 -6.36
CA ARG A 63 -1.87 -8.94 -6.69
C ARG A 63 -1.99 -9.11 -8.20
N LEU A 64 -0.91 -9.50 -8.88
CA LEU A 64 -0.90 -9.70 -10.33
C LEU A 64 -1.70 -10.92 -10.77
N LEU A 65 -1.98 -11.85 -9.86
CA LEU A 65 -2.92 -12.94 -10.04
C LEU A 65 -4.13 -12.77 -9.13
N GLY A 66 -5.30 -13.21 -9.62
CA GLY A 66 -6.48 -13.38 -8.77
C GLY A 66 -6.40 -14.65 -7.92
N ASP A 67 -7.35 -14.82 -7.02
CA ASP A 67 -7.41 -15.98 -6.11
C ASP A 67 -7.63 -17.32 -6.88
N ASN A 68 -8.07 -17.25 -8.13
CA ASN A 68 -8.20 -18.36 -9.07
C ASN A 68 -6.90 -18.66 -9.86
N GLY A 69 -5.81 -17.94 -9.58
CA GLY A 69 -4.53 -18.07 -10.28
C GLY A 69 -4.49 -17.45 -11.69
N LEU A 70 -5.56 -16.79 -12.14
CA LEU A 70 -5.59 -16.08 -13.42
C LEU A 70 -5.07 -14.65 -13.27
N LYS A 71 -4.58 -14.06 -14.37
CA LYS A 71 -4.11 -12.68 -14.41
C LYS A 71 -5.17 -11.69 -13.92
N ASN A 72 -4.73 -10.75 -13.14
CA ASN A 72 -5.56 -9.68 -12.61
C ASN A 72 -5.11 -8.31 -13.16
N ASP A 73 -5.58 -7.97 -14.37
CA ASP A 73 -5.15 -6.78 -15.10
C ASP A 73 -5.48 -5.46 -14.36
N ASN A 74 -6.57 -5.45 -13.57
CA ASN A 74 -6.98 -4.26 -12.83
C ASN A 74 -5.98 -3.85 -11.73
N MET A 75 -5.14 -4.77 -11.24
CA MET A 75 -4.18 -4.45 -10.18
C MET A 75 -3.09 -3.49 -10.64
N LEU A 76 -2.70 -3.50 -11.91
CA LEU A 76 -1.77 -2.51 -12.46
C LEU A 76 -2.40 -1.11 -12.47
N MET A 77 -3.70 -0.98 -12.72
CA MET A 77 -4.41 0.30 -12.65
C MET A 77 -4.36 0.88 -11.23
N HIS A 78 -4.56 0.05 -10.21
CA HIS A 78 -4.50 0.48 -8.80
C HIS A 78 -3.10 0.95 -8.36
N ILE A 79 -2.06 0.61 -9.10
CA ILE A 79 -0.70 1.07 -8.81
C ILE A 79 -0.27 2.20 -9.75
N LEU A 80 -0.50 2.07 -11.06
CA LEU A 80 0.17 2.86 -12.10
C LEU A 80 -0.74 3.83 -12.83
N SER A 81 -2.06 3.85 -12.59
CA SER A 81 -2.94 4.78 -13.29
C SER A 81 -2.66 6.24 -12.90
N PRO A 82 -2.50 7.16 -13.87
CA PRO A 82 -2.39 8.58 -13.59
C PRO A 82 -3.75 9.27 -13.35
N TYR A 83 -4.85 8.56 -13.52
CA TYR A 83 -6.19 9.14 -13.42
C TYR A 83 -6.71 9.12 -11.98
N PRO A 84 -7.13 10.29 -11.43
CA PRO A 84 -7.61 10.38 -10.04
C PRO A 84 -8.79 9.46 -9.69
N ALA A 85 -9.62 9.13 -10.69
CA ALA A 85 -10.78 8.24 -10.49
C ALA A 85 -10.38 6.79 -10.16
N ASP A 86 -9.16 6.37 -10.49
CA ASP A 86 -8.69 5.01 -10.28
C ASP A 86 -8.06 4.81 -8.89
N HIS A 87 -7.90 5.88 -8.12
CA HIS A 87 -7.36 5.84 -6.75
C HIS A 87 -6.07 5.02 -6.63
N SER A 88 -5.15 5.21 -7.58
CA SER A 88 -3.89 4.46 -7.67
C SER A 88 -2.83 4.95 -6.68
N ALA A 89 -1.78 4.15 -6.48
CA ALA A 89 -0.61 4.57 -5.71
C ALA A 89 0.01 5.87 -6.26
N LEU A 90 0.04 6.07 -7.60
CA LEU A 90 0.53 7.31 -8.21
C LEU A 90 -0.31 8.52 -7.81
N THR A 91 -1.64 8.40 -7.91
CA THR A 91 -2.54 9.52 -7.55
C THR A 91 -2.54 9.79 -6.06
N ASP A 92 -2.30 8.77 -5.23
CA ASP A 92 -2.18 8.92 -3.78
C ASP A 92 -0.91 9.69 -3.39
N CYS A 93 0.20 9.61 -4.15
CA CYS A 93 1.38 10.45 -3.93
C CYS A 93 1.00 11.95 -3.94
N SER A 94 0.33 12.40 -5.00
CA SER A 94 -0.10 13.79 -5.14
C SER A 94 -1.18 14.17 -4.09
N LYS A 95 -2.07 13.23 -3.77
CA LYS A 95 -3.11 13.42 -2.74
C LYS A 95 -2.49 13.63 -1.35
N LEU A 96 -1.50 12.81 -0.98
CA LEU A 96 -0.77 12.94 0.28
C LEU A 96 -0.05 14.28 0.42
N LEU A 97 0.61 14.77 -0.63
CA LEU A 97 1.27 16.08 -0.58
C LEU A 97 0.28 17.23 -0.34
N ARG A 98 -0.95 17.09 -0.85
CA ARG A 98 -2.03 18.09 -0.68
C ARG A 98 -2.94 17.80 0.51
N SER A 99 -2.62 16.81 1.32
CA SER A 99 -3.47 16.26 2.37
C SER A 99 -3.86 17.25 3.47
N GLY A 100 -2.99 18.22 3.76
CA GLY A 100 -3.11 19.11 4.93
C GLY A 100 -2.61 18.47 6.23
N PHE A 101 -2.02 17.29 6.20
CA PHE A 101 -1.30 16.74 7.35
C PHE A 101 0.09 17.37 7.43
N ASP A 102 0.51 17.80 8.64
CA ASP A 102 1.82 18.40 8.89
C ASP A 102 2.95 17.35 8.96
N GLY A 103 2.62 16.09 9.30
CA GLY A 103 3.57 15.00 9.46
C GLY A 103 4.20 14.49 8.16
N ARG A 104 5.05 13.48 8.31
CA ARG A 104 5.68 12.77 7.20
C ARG A 104 4.64 12.00 6.39
N LYS A 105 4.94 11.71 5.15
CA LYS A 105 4.01 11.08 4.22
C LYS A 105 4.64 9.85 3.59
N ALA A 106 3.89 8.77 3.46
CA ALA A 106 4.39 7.55 2.85
C ALA A 106 3.35 6.85 1.99
N ILE A 107 3.84 6.16 0.96
CA ILE A 107 3.11 5.11 0.24
C ILE A 107 3.69 3.76 0.65
N VAL A 108 2.80 2.81 0.90
CA VAL A 108 3.16 1.42 1.14
C VAL A 108 2.46 0.53 0.11
N ILE A 109 3.19 -0.39 -0.51
CA ILE A 109 2.64 -1.40 -1.41
C ILE A 109 2.93 -2.77 -0.79
N ILE A 110 1.86 -3.52 -0.47
CA ILE A 110 1.93 -4.92 -0.07
C ILE A 110 1.75 -5.75 -1.34
N GLY A 111 2.83 -6.34 -1.84
CA GLY A 111 2.84 -7.07 -3.10
C GLY A 111 3.00 -8.57 -2.90
N TYR A 112 2.22 -9.37 -3.65
CA TYR A 112 2.39 -10.82 -3.71
C TYR A 112 3.22 -11.19 -4.93
N ASP A 113 4.26 -11.99 -4.73
CA ASP A 113 5.20 -12.39 -5.77
C ASP A 113 4.88 -13.78 -6.32
N TYR A 114 5.11 -13.95 -7.61
CA TYR A 114 4.85 -15.19 -8.33
C TYR A 114 6.00 -15.47 -9.31
N ASP A 115 6.42 -16.71 -9.45
CA ASP A 115 7.54 -17.10 -10.33
C ASP A 115 7.38 -16.57 -11.76
N ALA A 116 6.15 -16.63 -12.30
CA ALA A 116 5.85 -16.18 -13.66
C ALA A 116 5.54 -14.67 -13.75
N PHE A 117 5.26 -14.00 -12.64
CA PHE A 117 4.85 -12.60 -12.59
C PHE A 117 5.52 -11.89 -11.40
N PRO A 118 6.82 -11.57 -11.50
CA PRO A 118 7.55 -10.91 -10.43
C PRO A 118 7.05 -9.49 -10.20
N LEU A 119 7.10 -9.03 -8.95
CA LEU A 119 6.69 -7.69 -8.53
C LEU A 119 7.61 -6.59 -9.06
N SER A 120 8.89 -6.89 -9.22
CA SER A 120 9.93 -5.89 -9.48
C SER A 120 9.67 -4.99 -10.69
N PRO A 121 9.12 -5.44 -11.84
CA PRO A 121 8.81 -4.54 -12.95
C PRO A 121 7.74 -3.50 -12.61
N THR A 122 6.69 -3.90 -11.87
CA THR A 122 5.60 -2.98 -11.47
C THR A 122 6.09 -1.97 -10.43
N VAL A 123 6.87 -2.41 -9.46
CA VAL A 123 7.47 -1.53 -8.44
C VAL A 123 8.39 -0.50 -9.10
N ARG A 124 9.26 -0.92 -10.02
CA ARG A 124 10.13 -0.04 -10.77
C ARG A 124 9.35 0.98 -11.64
N ALA A 125 8.28 0.53 -12.28
CA ALA A 125 7.42 1.43 -13.06
C ALA A 125 6.76 2.47 -12.15
N PHE A 126 6.28 2.08 -10.96
CA PHE A 126 5.76 3.01 -9.97
C PHE A 126 6.81 4.05 -9.57
N GLU A 127 8.01 3.65 -9.20
CA GLU A 127 9.09 4.56 -8.81
C GLU A 127 9.43 5.57 -9.91
N LEU A 128 9.56 5.10 -11.14
CA LEU A 128 9.85 5.97 -12.29
C LEU A 128 8.75 6.98 -12.54
N LEU A 129 7.49 6.56 -12.54
CA LEU A 129 6.36 7.44 -12.78
C LEU A 129 6.12 8.41 -11.63
N ALA A 130 6.19 7.95 -10.40
CA ALA A 130 5.99 8.79 -9.23
C ALA A 130 7.10 9.86 -9.11
N SER A 131 8.34 9.54 -9.50
CA SER A 131 9.47 10.49 -9.45
C SER A 131 9.32 11.70 -10.38
N ILE A 132 8.35 11.70 -11.29
CA ILE A 132 8.00 12.85 -12.13
C ILE A 132 7.32 13.95 -11.30
N GLU A 133 6.56 13.58 -10.27
CA GLU A 133 5.74 14.52 -9.48
C GLU A 133 6.22 14.70 -8.04
N VAL A 134 6.94 13.69 -7.50
CA VAL A 134 7.37 13.69 -6.10
C VAL A 134 8.78 13.15 -5.95
N ARG A 135 9.45 13.51 -4.86
CA ARG A 135 10.70 12.90 -4.46
C ARG A 135 10.42 11.69 -3.57
N LEU A 136 10.84 10.51 -4.03
CA LEU A 136 10.72 9.25 -3.30
C LEU A 136 12.01 8.95 -2.50
N ARG A 137 11.85 8.52 -1.26
CA ARG A 137 12.90 7.89 -0.46
C ARG A 137 12.46 6.49 -0.09
N ALA A 138 12.99 5.49 -0.78
CA ALA A 138 12.65 4.10 -0.55
C ALA A 138 13.19 3.60 0.80
N ALA A 139 12.38 2.78 1.48
CA ALA A 139 12.84 1.93 2.57
C ALA A 139 13.33 0.58 2.01
N GLU A 140 14.08 -0.16 2.80
CA GLU A 140 14.43 -1.55 2.47
C GLU A 140 13.15 -2.38 2.38
N PRO A 141 12.93 -3.14 1.29
CA PRO A 141 11.76 -4.02 1.18
C PRO A 141 11.77 -5.12 2.23
N VAL A 142 10.61 -5.39 2.82
CA VAL A 142 10.46 -6.44 3.84
C VAL A 142 9.77 -7.65 3.19
N PRO A 143 10.49 -8.75 2.93
CA PRO A 143 9.90 -9.96 2.36
C PRO A 143 9.02 -10.68 3.39
N PHE A 144 8.02 -11.40 2.88
CA PHE A 144 7.22 -12.34 3.65
C PHE A 144 6.95 -13.60 2.82
N ASP A 145 6.80 -14.73 3.50
CA ASP A 145 6.51 -16.03 2.91
C ASP A 145 5.64 -16.90 3.84
N GLY A 146 5.44 -18.16 3.46
CA GLY A 146 4.75 -19.15 4.31
C GLY A 146 3.24 -18.94 4.44
N LEU A 147 2.63 -18.11 3.61
CA LEU A 147 1.18 -17.93 3.65
C LEU A 147 0.45 -19.18 3.15
N ILE A 148 -0.68 -19.49 3.79
CA ILE A 148 -1.44 -20.74 3.53
C ILE A 148 -2.30 -20.64 2.26
N HIS A 149 -2.42 -19.45 1.64
CA HIS A 149 -3.24 -19.26 0.45
C HIS A 149 -2.72 -20.09 -0.74
N PRO A 150 -3.58 -20.73 -1.54
CA PRO A 150 -3.13 -21.59 -2.67
C PRO A 150 -2.38 -20.83 -3.76
N VAL A 151 -2.64 -19.54 -3.95
CA VAL A 151 -2.02 -18.67 -4.96
C VAL A 151 -1.07 -17.65 -4.33
N HIS A 152 -1.50 -16.94 -3.30
CA HIS A 152 -0.77 -15.83 -2.66
C HIS A 152 0.06 -16.36 -1.48
N ARG A 153 1.26 -16.87 -1.74
CA ARG A 153 2.09 -17.56 -0.73
C ARG A 153 3.23 -16.73 -0.17
N GLN A 154 3.70 -15.77 -0.94
CA GLN A 154 4.90 -14.97 -0.63
C GLN A 154 4.80 -13.60 -1.29
N GLY A 155 5.65 -12.69 -0.85
CA GLY A 155 5.73 -11.35 -1.42
C GLY A 155 6.66 -10.45 -0.65
N ALA A 156 6.46 -9.15 -0.79
CA ALA A 156 7.19 -8.15 -0.03
C ALA A 156 6.33 -6.90 0.23
N VAL A 157 6.66 -6.22 1.31
CA VAL A 157 6.16 -4.89 1.62
C VAL A 157 7.19 -3.87 1.16
N PHE A 158 6.77 -2.95 0.30
CA PHE A 158 7.57 -1.84 -0.19
C PHE A 158 7.05 -0.55 0.43
N GLY A 159 7.95 0.36 0.82
CA GLY A 159 7.59 1.64 1.41
C GLY A 159 8.43 2.79 0.87
N TRP A 160 7.80 3.94 0.64
CA TRP A 160 8.48 5.16 0.22
C TRP A 160 7.99 6.36 1.02
N GLU A 161 8.91 7.11 1.58
CA GLU A 161 8.61 8.45 2.05
C GLU A 161 8.40 9.38 0.86
N ILE A 162 7.34 10.20 0.90
CA ILE A 162 6.94 11.12 -0.15
C ILE A 162 7.29 12.55 0.26
N ASN A 163 8.07 13.23 -0.57
CA ASN A 163 8.45 14.61 -0.37
C ASN A 163 8.16 15.43 -1.64
N PRO A 164 7.95 16.75 -1.54
CA PRO A 164 7.91 17.63 -2.71
C PRO A 164 9.21 17.57 -3.52
N LEU A 165 9.13 17.82 -4.84
CA LEU A 165 10.29 17.95 -5.73
C LEU A 165 11.21 19.11 -5.34
#